data_49e6293f4f8146b956e6cae0e0f2b3b1
#
_entry.id   49e6293f4f8146b956e6cae0e0f2b3b1
#
_cell.length_a   1.000
_cell.length_b   1.000
_cell.length_c   1.000
_cell.angle_alpha   90.00
_cell.angle_beta   90.00
_cell.angle_gamma   90.00
#
_symmetry.space_group_name_H-M   'P 1'
#
loop_
_entity.id
_entity.type
_entity.pdbx_description
1 polymer ?
#
loop_
_entity_poly.entity_id
_entity_poly.type
_entity_poly.pdbx_seq_one_letter_code
_entity_poly.pdbx_strand_id
1 'polypeptide(L)'
;PAAYMYDAKGEISNDVVCELEEIQTGRYILKIIPDKNWMESADREFPVTIDPTIFTSDKSFIQSVTLWEHSGKYFDSTYNRIVAYTGSERIMSYIKFNVPSVSYGRILNASLNLQVFDYYQEELEIRRITSNWSPESVTWDSRPSYGTEIEGYFKFYTDNRDYAPDQNIEIDLTRIAQRGADALNKGIVLKLKDEFETGFLGFWGEYTPANQ
;
A
#
# COMPACT_ATOMS: atom_id res chain seq x y z
N PRO A 1 2.84 -13.31 -7.28
CA PRO A 1 2.86 -14.72 -6.89
C PRO A 1 1.56 -15.39 -7.30
N ALA A 2 1.62 -16.69 -7.60
CA ALA A 2 0.43 -17.49 -7.87
C ALA A 2 -0.30 -17.75 -6.54
N ALA A 3 -1.62 -17.99 -6.61
CA ALA A 3 -2.37 -18.47 -5.46
C ALA A 3 -1.74 -19.75 -4.90
N TYR A 4 -1.74 -19.89 -3.60
CA TYR A 4 -1.23 -21.07 -2.91
C TYR A 4 -2.14 -21.44 -1.73
N MET A 5 -1.97 -22.62 -1.21
CA MET A 5 -2.66 -23.07 -0.01
C MET A 5 -1.67 -23.73 0.95
N TYR A 6 -2.01 -23.73 2.24
CA TYR A 6 -1.23 -24.41 3.26
C TYR A 6 -2.15 -25.00 4.34
N ASP A 7 -1.72 -26.11 4.90
CA ASP A 7 -2.43 -26.78 5.99
C ASP A 7 -1.97 -26.32 7.39
N ALA A 8 -2.58 -26.84 8.43
CA ALA A 8 -2.26 -26.49 9.82
C ALA A 8 -0.82 -26.87 10.24
N LYS A 9 -0.14 -27.77 9.52
CA LYS A 9 1.27 -28.10 9.70
C LYS A 9 2.21 -27.16 8.96
N GLY A 10 1.69 -26.33 8.04
CA GLY A 10 2.49 -25.47 7.17
C GLY A 10 2.93 -26.15 5.87
N GLU A 11 2.37 -27.31 5.51
CA GLU A 11 2.58 -27.95 4.21
C GLU A 11 1.92 -27.13 3.11
N ILE A 12 2.71 -26.72 2.11
CA ILE A 12 2.29 -25.77 1.06
C ILE A 12 2.01 -26.52 -0.25
N SER A 13 0.96 -26.08 -0.96
CA SER A 13 0.72 -26.43 -2.36
C SER A 13 0.40 -25.19 -3.18
N ASN A 14 0.93 -25.13 -4.41
CA ASN A 14 0.63 -24.10 -5.39
C ASN A 14 -0.47 -24.53 -6.38
N ASP A 15 -1.08 -25.70 -6.16
CA ASP A 15 -2.12 -26.25 -7.03
C ASP A 15 -3.49 -25.66 -6.69
N VAL A 16 -3.60 -24.35 -6.90
CA VAL A 16 -4.83 -23.56 -6.73
C VAL A 16 -5.12 -22.84 -8.03
N VAL A 17 -6.29 -23.13 -8.61
CA VAL A 17 -6.76 -22.43 -9.81
C VAL A 17 -7.67 -21.27 -9.42
N CYS A 18 -7.40 -20.09 -9.96
CA CYS A 18 -8.25 -18.91 -9.80
C CYS A 18 -8.91 -18.59 -11.14
N GLU A 19 -10.24 -18.59 -11.18
CA GLU A 19 -11.03 -18.20 -12.35
C GLU A 19 -11.82 -16.93 -12.03
N LEU A 20 -11.73 -15.93 -12.90
CA LEU A 20 -12.50 -14.69 -12.79
C LEU A 20 -13.57 -14.68 -13.88
N GLU A 21 -14.83 -14.66 -13.47
CA GLU A 21 -15.99 -14.61 -14.36
C GLU A 21 -16.70 -13.27 -14.21
N GLU A 22 -16.81 -12.51 -15.30
CA GLU A 22 -17.61 -11.30 -15.31
C GLU A 22 -19.10 -11.68 -15.47
N ILE A 23 -19.89 -11.42 -14.44
CA ILE A 23 -21.35 -11.72 -14.44
C ILE A 23 -22.20 -10.54 -14.90
N GLN A 24 -21.64 -9.34 -14.84
CA GLN A 24 -22.24 -8.07 -15.28
C GLN A 24 -21.10 -7.05 -15.42
N THR A 25 -21.29 -6.02 -16.25
CA THR A 25 -20.29 -4.97 -16.42
C THR A 25 -19.76 -4.43 -15.07
N GLY A 26 -18.47 -4.64 -14.80
CA GLY A 26 -17.81 -4.25 -13.56
C GLY A 26 -18.14 -5.12 -12.33
N ARG A 27 -18.81 -6.27 -12.53
CA ARG A 27 -19.15 -7.20 -11.46
C ARG A 27 -18.65 -8.61 -11.77
N TYR A 28 -17.79 -9.12 -10.91
CA TYR A 28 -17.06 -10.37 -11.13
C TYR A 28 -17.32 -11.36 -10.02
N ILE A 29 -17.25 -12.64 -10.36
CA ILE A 29 -17.12 -13.75 -9.40
C ILE A 29 -15.71 -14.31 -9.52
N LEU A 30 -14.98 -14.34 -8.40
CA LEU A 30 -13.73 -15.06 -8.29
C LEU A 30 -14.03 -16.48 -7.78
N LYS A 31 -13.69 -17.49 -8.58
CA LYS A 31 -13.72 -18.89 -8.18
C LYS A 31 -12.32 -19.31 -7.79
N ILE A 32 -12.16 -19.83 -6.59
CA ILE A 32 -10.91 -20.37 -6.08
C ILE A 32 -11.08 -21.88 -5.97
N ILE A 33 -10.31 -22.61 -6.74
CA ILE A 33 -10.45 -24.07 -6.88
C ILE A 33 -9.14 -24.71 -6.41
N PRO A 34 -9.09 -25.23 -5.17
CA PRO A 34 -7.94 -25.98 -4.67
C PRO A 34 -7.87 -27.36 -5.32
N ASP A 35 -6.67 -27.92 -5.43
CA ASP A 35 -6.50 -29.30 -5.89
C ASP A 35 -7.16 -30.26 -4.91
N LYS A 36 -8.06 -31.07 -5.46
CA LYS A 36 -8.85 -32.02 -4.68
C LYS A 36 -8.00 -33.12 -4.07
N ASN A 37 -7.00 -33.63 -4.80
CA ASN A 37 -6.18 -34.74 -4.33
C ASN A 37 -5.32 -34.31 -3.15
N TRP A 38 -4.79 -33.08 -3.22
CA TRP A 38 -4.02 -32.50 -2.12
C TRP A 38 -4.92 -32.27 -0.89
N MET A 39 -6.13 -31.75 -1.08
CA MET A 39 -7.09 -31.51 0.00
C MET A 39 -7.56 -32.78 0.70
N GLU A 40 -7.74 -33.88 -0.05
CA GLU A 40 -8.23 -35.17 0.45
C GLU A 40 -7.11 -36.10 0.90
N SER A 41 -5.84 -35.68 0.83
CA SER A 41 -4.72 -36.51 1.30
C SER A 41 -4.83 -36.81 2.79
N ALA A 42 -4.53 -38.06 3.16
CA ALA A 42 -4.54 -38.52 4.56
C ALA A 42 -3.52 -37.77 5.44
N ASP A 43 -2.53 -37.10 4.83
CA ASP A 43 -1.49 -36.35 5.53
C ASP A 43 -1.92 -34.91 5.83
N ARG A 44 -3.10 -34.45 5.37
CA ARG A 44 -3.61 -33.09 5.58
C ARG A 44 -4.05 -32.87 7.01
N GLU A 45 -3.62 -31.75 7.57
CA GLU A 45 -4.14 -31.22 8.84
C GLU A 45 -4.99 -29.96 8.59
N PHE A 46 -6.25 -30.03 9.00
CA PHE A 46 -7.17 -28.89 8.90
C PHE A 46 -7.04 -27.94 10.11
N PRO A 47 -7.27 -26.63 9.94
CA PRO A 47 -7.79 -26.00 8.72
C PRO A 47 -6.75 -25.83 7.62
N VAL A 48 -7.21 -25.90 6.37
CA VAL A 48 -6.42 -25.46 5.21
C VAL A 48 -6.74 -23.97 4.96
N THR A 49 -5.70 -23.19 4.79
CA THR A 49 -5.80 -21.78 4.38
C THR A 49 -5.44 -21.67 2.91
N ILE A 50 -6.26 -20.97 2.14
CA ILE A 50 -5.99 -20.67 0.74
C ILE A 50 -5.74 -19.16 0.63
N ASP A 51 -4.59 -18.78 0.07
CA ASP A 51 -4.22 -17.39 -0.18
C ASP A 51 -4.30 -17.10 -1.69
N PRO A 52 -5.42 -16.55 -2.17
CA PRO A 52 -5.54 -16.10 -3.54
C PRO A 52 -4.84 -14.74 -3.67
N THR A 53 -3.60 -14.73 -4.15
CA THR A 53 -2.96 -13.47 -4.48
C THR A 53 -3.54 -12.94 -5.79
N ILE A 54 -4.28 -11.83 -5.70
CA ILE A 54 -4.86 -11.14 -6.85
C ILE A 54 -3.99 -9.94 -7.14
N PHE A 55 -3.43 -9.90 -8.35
CA PHE A 55 -2.75 -8.71 -8.86
C PHE A 55 -3.67 -7.98 -9.84
N THR A 56 -3.67 -6.68 -9.76
CA THR A 56 -4.18 -5.85 -10.83
C THR A 56 -3.02 -5.09 -11.46
N SER A 57 -2.99 -5.10 -12.79
CA SER A 57 -2.12 -4.22 -13.55
C SER A 57 -2.80 -2.85 -13.81
N ASP A 58 -4.00 -2.66 -13.31
CA ASP A 58 -4.75 -1.43 -13.46
C ASP A 58 -4.21 -0.37 -12.49
N LYS A 59 -3.47 0.59 -13.05
CA LYS A 59 -2.89 1.72 -12.31
C LYS A 59 -3.94 2.60 -11.64
N SER A 60 -5.21 2.44 -11.96
CA SER A 60 -6.31 3.17 -11.31
C SER A 60 -6.56 2.74 -9.87
N PHE A 61 -6.02 1.59 -9.44
CA PHE A 61 -6.21 1.08 -8.08
C PHE A 61 -5.41 1.83 -7.01
N ILE A 62 -4.27 2.42 -7.39
CA ILE A 62 -3.46 3.23 -6.48
C ILE A 62 -3.12 4.53 -7.21
N GLN A 63 -3.43 5.63 -6.58
CA GLN A 63 -3.10 6.96 -7.05
C GLN A 63 -2.31 7.68 -5.97
N SER A 64 -1.21 8.32 -6.33
CA SER A 64 -0.41 9.10 -5.39
C SER A 64 -0.21 10.53 -5.88
N VAL A 65 -0.06 11.44 -4.93
CA VAL A 65 0.33 12.82 -5.21
C VAL A 65 1.23 13.30 -4.08
N THR A 66 2.32 13.95 -4.45
CA THR A 66 3.20 14.64 -3.50
C THR A 66 2.89 16.12 -3.53
N LEU A 67 2.57 16.68 -2.38
CA LEU A 67 2.24 18.10 -2.21
C LEU A 67 3.38 18.82 -1.51
N TRP A 68 3.73 19.94 -2.06
CA TRP A 68 4.79 20.82 -1.56
C TRP A 68 4.21 22.15 -1.09
N GLU A 69 4.55 22.56 0.12
CA GLU A 69 4.01 23.76 0.77
C GLU A 69 4.22 25.04 -0.04
N HIS A 70 5.37 25.18 -0.70
CA HIS A 70 5.74 26.41 -1.41
C HIS A 70 5.31 26.44 -2.88
N SER A 71 5.36 25.30 -3.57
CA SER A 71 5.14 25.24 -5.02
C SER A 71 3.86 24.51 -5.42
N GLY A 72 3.03 24.13 -4.48
CA GLY A 72 1.74 23.49 -4.73
C GLY A 72 1.85 21.99 -4.95
N LYS A 73 1.88 21.52 -6.19
CA LYS A 73 2.07 20.12 -6.52
C LYS A 73 3.51 19.87 -6.96
N TYR A 74 4.16 18.92 -6.32
CA TYR A 74 5.39 18.37 -6.86
C TYR A 74 5.02 17.27 -7.88
N PHE A 75 5.07 17.63 -9.15
CA PHE A 75 5.02 16.68 -10.25
C PHE A 75 6.44 16.48 -10.76
N ASP A 76 7.12 15.45 -10.32
CA ASP A 76 8.23 14.93 -11.08
C ASP A 76 7.65 13.98 -12.13
N SER A 77 7.39 14.51 -13.32
CA SER A 77 6.89 13.73 -14.46
C SER A 77 7.87 12.68 -14.95
N THR A 78 9.12 12.73 -14.49
CA THR A 78 10.20 11.82 -14.89
C THR A 78 10.36 10.67 -13.90
N TYR A 79 10.07 10.93 -12.62
CA TYR A 79 10.18 9.94 -11.56
C TYR A 79 8.96 10.07 -10.66
N ASN A 80 8.06 9.11 -10.71
CA ASN A 80 6.90 9.06 -9.85
C ASN A 80 7.37 8.78 -8.40
N ARG A 81 7.83 9.82 -7.71
CA ARG A 81 8.41 9.72 -6.38
C ARG A 81 7.39 10.08 -5.32
N ILE A 82 7.33 9.26 -4.30
CA ILE A 82 6.60 9.54 -3.07
C ILE A 82 7.62 10.09 -2.08
N VAL A 83 7.44 11.33 -1.64
CA VAL A 83 8.40 12.02 -0.79
C VAL A 83 7.72 12.56 0.46
N ALA A 84 8.37 12.40 1.61
CA ALA A 84 8.10 13.13 2.82
C ALA A 84 9.36 13.94 3.19
N TYR A 85 9.21 15.24 3.38
CA TYR A 85 10.31 16.15 3.69
C TYR A 85 9.86 17.20 4.69
N THR A 86 10.79 17.59 5.56
CA THR A 86 10.68 18.72 6.47
C THR A 86 11.98 19.50 6.48
N GLY A 87 11.91 20.80 6.73
CA GLY A 87 13.04 21.71 6.70
C GLY A 87 12.55 23.13 6.56
N SER A 88 13.07 23.88 5.56
CA SER A 88 12.53 25.21 5.22
C SER A 88 11.09 25.14 4.69
N GLU A 89 10.64 23.97 4.27
CA GLU A 89 9.34 23.69 3.66
C GLU A 89 8.89 22.29 4.06
N ARG A 90 7.59 22.00 3.88
CA ARG A 90 7.03 20.69 4.12
C ARG A 90 6.60 20.03 2.82
N ILE A 91 6.93 18.75 2.69
CA ILE A 91 6.45 17.91 1.60
C ILE A 91 5.77 16.68 2.22
N MET A 92 4.56 16.40 1.76
CA MET A 92 3.79 15.24 2.20
C MET A 92 3.26 14.50 0.97
N SER A 93 3.28 13.19 1.02
CA SER A 93 2.69 12.36 -0.02
C SER A 93 1.37 11.75 0.42
N TYR A 94 0.41 11.81 -0.47
CA TYR A 94 -0.94 11.30 -0.28
C TYR A 94 -1.14 10.13 -1.24
N ILE A 95 -1.62 9.01 -0.72
CA ILE A 95 -1.88 7.80 -1.49
C ILE A 95 -3.36 7.46 -1.34
N LYS A 96 -4.04 7.27 -2.47
CA LYS A 96 -5.44 6.91 -2.54
C LYS A 96 -5.56 5.53 -3.17
N PHE A 97 -6.42 4.71 -2.59
CA PHE A 97 -6.74 3.39 -3.12
C PHE A 97 -8.12 3.43 -3.77
N ASN A 98 -8.33 2.63 -4.79
CA ASN A 98 -9.63 2.45 -5.44
C ASN A 98 -10.05 0.98 -5.29
N VAL A 99 -10.32 0.59 -4.05
CA VAL A 99 -10.75 -0.78 -3.76
C VAL A 99 -12.26 -0.91 -3.88
N PRO A 100 -12.75 -1.97 -4.51
CA PRO A 100 -14.18 -2.22 -4.59
C PRO A 100 -14.76 -2.49 -3.21
N SER A 101 -16.02 -2.13 -3.01
CA SER A 101 -16.75 -2.51 -1.81
C SER A 101 -16.95 -4.01 -1.78
N VAL A 102 -16.42 -4.67 -0.76
CA VAL A 102 -16.68 -6.10 -0.52
C VAL A 102 -17.89 -6.23 0.39
N SER A 103 -18.91 -6.90 -0.12
CA SER A 103 -20.19 -7.06 0.62
C SER A 103 -20.13 -8.17 1.68
N TYR A 104 -19.15 -9.05 1.61
CA TYR A 104 -19.01 -10.21 2.49
C TYR A 104 -17.54 -10.48 2.78
N GLY A 105 -17.25 -10.79 4.02
CA GLY A 105 -15.93 -11.21 4.48
C GLY A 105 -15.25 -10.20 5.41
N ARG A 106 -14.17 -10.62 6.02
CA ARG A 106 -13.31 -9.81 6.87
C ARG A 106 -11.93 -9.74 6.25
N ILE A 107 -11.41 -8.55 6.09
CA ILE A 107 -10.01 -8.38 5.69
C ILE A 107 -9.14 -8.81 6.89
N LEU A 108 -8.33 -9.82 6.68
CA LEU A 108 -7.42 -10.36 7.69
C LEU A 108 -6.07 -9.66 7.65
N ASN A 109 -5.62 -9.30 6.46
CA ASN A 109 -4.37 -8.59 6.24
C ASN A 109 -4.50 -7.63 5.05
N ALA A 110 -3.91 -6.46 5.17
CA ALA A 110 -3.73 -5.50 4.10
C ALA A 110 -2.40 -4.79 4.32
N SER A 111 -1.51 -4.83 3.33
CA SER A 111 -0.21 -4.15 3.42
C SER A 111 0.08 -3.33 2.17
N LEU A 112 0.85 -2.27 2.35
CA LEU A 112 1.42 -1.46 1.30
C LEU A 112 2.94 -1.62 1.34
N ASN A 113 3.52 -2.10 0.25
CA ASN A 113 4.96 -2.22 0.11
C ASN A 113 5.50 -1.00 -0.64
N LEU A 114 6.48 -0.33 -0.06
CA LEU A 114 7.16 0.81 -0.64
C LEU A 114 8.66 0.54 -0.70
N GLN A 115 9.26 0.85 -1.84
CA GLN A 115 10.69 0.75 -2.05
C GLN A 115 11.34 2.10 -1.76
N VAL A 116 12.20 2.14 -0.74
CA VAL A 116 12.95 3.34 -0.34
C VAL A 116 14.10 3.54 -1.31
N PHE A 117 14.26 4.75 -1.85
CA PHE A 117 15.43 5.09 -2.67
C PHE A 117 16.42 6.02 -1.95
N ASP A 118 15.93 6.79 -0.96
CA ASP A 118 16.78 7.72 -0.21
C ASP A 118 16.13 8.10 1.12
N TYR A 119 16.92 8.33 2.16
CA TYR A 119 16.44 8.80 3.45
C TYR A 119 17.54 9.51 4.25
N TYR A 120 17.12 10.39 5.17
CA TYR A 120 18.01 11.07 6.10
C TYR A 120 17.37 11.12 7.50
N GLN A 121 17.88 10.29 8.43
CA GLN A 121 17.56 10.23 9.88
C GLN A 121 16.08 10.53 10.25
N GLU A 122 15.11 9.69 9.80
CA GLU A 122 13.73 10.11 9.90
C GLU A 122 12.80 9.09 10.53
N GLU A 123 11.77 9.65 11.14
CA GLU A 123 10.61 8.92 11.62
C GLU A 123 9.40 9.22 10.72
N LEU A 124 8.97 8.22 9.96
CA LEU A 124 7.79 8.30 9.10
C LEU A 124 6.52 7.99 9.88
N GLU A 125 5.55 8.87 9.80
CA GLU A 125 4.18 8.63 10.24
C GLU A 125 3.25 8.44 9.05
N ILE A 126 2.38 7.44 9.18
CA ILE A 126 1.30 7.17 8.25
C ILE A 126 -0.01 7.45 8.98
N ARG A 127 -0.83 8.31 8.39
CA ARG A 127 -2.12 8.69 8.97
C ARG A 127 -3.24 8.50 7.95
N ARG A 128 -4.40 8.08 8.41
CA ARG A 128 -5.58 7.90 7.59
C ARG A 128 -6.19 9.24 7.19
N ILE A 129 -6.52 9.39 5.91
CA ILE A 129 -7.25 10.55 5.41
C ILE A 129 -8.72 10.45 5.82
N THR A 130 -9.29 11.57 6.23
CA THR A 130 -10.67 11.64 6.76
C THR A 130 -11.65 12.37 5.84
N SER A 131 -11.17 13.22 4.94
CA SER A 131 -11.99 13.94 3.97
C SER A 131 -11.83 13.40 2.55
N ASN A 132 -12.83 13.64 1.70
CA ASN A 132 -12.74 13.30 0.27
C ASN A 132 -11.78 14.26 -0.44
N TRP A 133 -11.11 13.76 -1.46
CA TRP A 133 -10.16 14.52 -2.26
C TRP A 133 -9.96 13.86 -3.64
N SER A 134 -9.38 14.63 -4.58
CA SER A 134 -9.01 14.13 -5.91
C SER A 134 -7.54 14.46 -6.19
N PRO A 135 -6.75 13.47 -6.62
CA PRO A 135 -5.33 13.67 -6.98
C PRO A 135 -5.14 14.74 -8.08
N GLU A 136 -6.13 14.88 -8.98
CA GLU A 136 -6.06 15.83 -10.10
C GLU A 136 -6.15 17.29 -9.64
N SER A 137 -6.96 17.56 -8.60
CA SER A 137 -7.31 18.94 -8.20
C SER A 137 -6.70 19.37 -6.87
N VAL A 138 -6.20 18.46 -6.04
CA VAL A 138 -5.65 18.78 -4.73
C VAL A 138 -4.40 19.65 -4.85
N THR A 139 -4.27 20.60 -3.92
CA THR A 139 -3.10 21.46 -3.73
C THR A 139 -2.70 21.42 -2.26
N TRP A 140 -1.59 22.06 -1.89
CA TRP A 140 -1.20 22.17 -0.48
C TRP A 140 -2.31 22.83 0.37
N ASP A 141 -2.92 23.89 -0.13
CA ASP A 141 -3.95 24.63 0.61
C ASP A 141 -5.28 23.88 0.70
N SER A 142 -5.58 23.06 -0.31
CA SER A 142 -6.78 22.22 -0.35
C SER A 142 -6.55 20.77 0.06
N ARG A 143 -5.38 20.47 0.66
CA ARG A 143 -5.03 19.11 1.05
C ARG A 143 -6.06 18.49 1.99
N PRO A 144 -6.33 17.20 1.86
CA PRO A 144 -7.32 16.53 2.68
C PRO A 144 -6.92 16.50 4.15
N SER A 145 -7.91 16.57 5.02
CA SER A 145 -7.72 16.36 6.45
C SER A 145 -7.37 14.91 6.74
N TYR A 146 -6.53 14.69 7.73
CA TYR A 146 -6.16 13.38 8.23
C TYR A 146 -6.41 13.23 9.73
N GLY A 147 -6.52 11.98 10.18
CA GLY A 147 -6.77 11.66 11.60
C GLY A 147 -5.56 11.92 12.48
N THR A 148 -5.81 12.07 13.76
CA THR A 148 -4.76 12.23 14.79
C THR A 148 -4.08 10.90 15.15
N GLU A 149 -4.72 9.77 14.87
CA GLU A 149 -4.15 8.44 15.12
C GLU A 149 -3.03 8.13 14.11
N ILE A 150 -1.92 7.59 14.62
CA ILE A 150 -0.84 7.03 13.81
C ILE A 150 -1.26 5.62 13.44
N GLU A 151 -1.46 5.38 12.14
CA GLU A 151 -1.86 4.07 11.61
C GLU A 151 -0.64 3.20 11.28
N GLY A 152 0.51 3.81 10.98
CA GLY A 152 1.79 3.15 10.78
C GLY A 152 2.95 4.07 11.14
N TYR A 153 4.05 3.46 11.55
CA TYR A 153 5.23 4.17 11.99
C TYR A 153 6.49 3.43 11.59
N PHE A 154 7.46 4.14 11.03
CA PHE A 154 8.77 3.61 10.69
C PHE A 154 9.85 4.55 11.18
N LYS A 155 10.91 3.98 11.72
CA LYS A 155 12.09 4.71 12.11
C LYS A 155 13.29 4.23 11.31
N PHE A 156 13.90 5.14 10.59
CA PHE A 156 15.12 4.89 9.84
C PHE A 156 16.31 5.33 10.67
N TYR A 157 17.17 4.37 11.01
CA TYR A 157 18.41 4.63 11.74
C TYR A 157 19.55 4.71 10.73
N THR A 158 20.32 5.79 10.80
CA THR A 158 21.60 5.88 10.12
C THR A 158 22.68 6.21 11.12
N ASP A 159 23.40 5.20 11.60
CA ASP A 159 24.68 5.43 12.22
C ASP A 159 25.79 5.68 11.19
N ASN A 160 25.54 5.34 9.94
CA ASN A 160 26.41 5.58 8.79
C ASN A 160 25.59 6.01 7.59
N ARG A 161 26.10 7.02 6.86
CA ARG A 161 25.58 7.48 5.56
C ARG A 161 25.82 6.44 4.43
N ASP A 162 25.88 5.18 4.79
CA ASP A 162 25.95 4.14 3.79
C ASP A 162 24.54 3.98 3.21
N TYR A 163 24.38 4.56 2.04
CA TYR A 163 23.31 4.31 1.11
C TYR A 163 22.94 2.84 1.14
N ALA A 164 21.78 2.51 1.70
CA ALA A 164 21.14 1.23 1.45
C ALA A 164 20.10 1.47 0.35
N PRO A 165 20.51 1.46 -0.94
CA PRO A 165 19.56 1.51 -2.04
C PRO A 165 18.71 0.24 -1.97
N ASP A 166 17.43 0.36 -2.26
CA ASP A 166 16.48 -0.74 -2.45
C ASP A 166 15.98 -1.45 -1.19
N GLN A 167 15.89 -0.74 -0.06
CA GLN A 167 15.19 -1.29 1.09
C GLN A 167 13.65 -1.20 0.87
N ASN A 168 12.99 -2.35 0.95
CA ASN A 168 11.52 -2.39 0.96
C ASN A 168 11.01 -2.23 2.40
N ILE A 169 9.98 -1.42 2.57
CA ILE A 169 9.22 -1.36 3.80
C ILE A 169 7.80 -1.87 3.55
N GLU A 170 7.27 -2.61 4.49
CA GLU A 170 5.90 -3.07 4.50
C GLU A 170 5.11 -2.27 5.54
N ILE A 171 4.04 -1.63 5.10
CA ILE A 171 3.15 -0.84 5.94
C ILE A 171 1.88 -1.64 6.17
N ASP A 172 1.59 -2.00 7.41
CA ASP A 172 0.34 -2.65 7.78
C ASP A 172 -0.83 -1.66 7.69
N LEU A 173 -1.73 -1.89 6.75
CA LEU A 173 -2.96 -1.13 6.55
C LEU A 173 -4.21 -1.90 7.01
N THR A 174 -4.05 -3.05 7.66
CA THR A 174 -5.16 -3.94 8.06
C THR A 174 -6.21 -3.21 8.88
N ARG A 175 -5.78 -2.38 9.82
CA ARG A 175 -6.68 -1.60 10.66
C ARG A 175 -7.53 -0.61 9.86
N ILE A 176 -6.94 0.04 8.85
CA ILE A 176 -7.67 0.96 7.95
C ILE A 176 -8.64 0.16 7.07
N ALA A 177 -8.17 -0.95 6.51
CA ALA A 177 -8.95 -1.81 5.65
C ALA A 177 -10.17 -2.42 6.36
N GLN A 178 -10.03 -2.77 7.63
CA GLN A 178 -11.13 -3.27 8.46
C GLN A 178 -12.20 -2.21 8.78
N ARG A 179 -11.92 -0.92 8.58
CA ARG A 179 -12.91 0.15 8.64
C ARG A 179 -13.78 0.23 7.39
N GLY A 180 -13.46 -0.54 6.36
CA GLY A 180 -14.18 -0.68 5.09
C GLY A 180 -13.53 0.05 3.91
N ALA A 181 -14.04 -0.25 2.72
CA ALA A 181 -13.53 0.29 1.46
C ALA A 181 -13.51 1.83 1.43
N ASP A 182 -14.50 2.50 2.02
CA ASP A 182 -14.53 3.97 2.10
C ASP A 182 -13.29 4.55 2.80
N ALA A 183 -12.81 3.90 3.86
CA ALA A 183 -11.63 4.35 4.59
C ALA A 183 -10.35 4.18 3.75
N LEU A 184 -10.20 3.04 3.04
CA LEU A 184 -9.11 2.82 2.10
C LEU A 184 -9.20 3.76 0.90
N ASN A 185 -10.39 3.98 0.37
CA ASN A 185 -10.60 4.85 -0.79
C ASN A 185 -10.37 6.34 -0.48
N LYS A 186 -10.45 6.77 0.77
CA LYS A 186 -9.93 8.08 1.18
C LYS A 186 -8.42 8.09 1.23
N GLY A 187 -7.79 6.98 1.58
CA GLY A 187 -6.34 6.80 1.53
C GLY A 187 -5.58 7.19 2.78
N ILE A 188 -4.29 7.35 2.59
CA ILE A 188 -3.32 7.66 3.64
C ILE A 188 -2.45 8.85 3.26
N VAL A 189 -1.89 9.52 4.26
CA VAL A 189 -0.82 10.48 4.11
C VAL A 189 0.46 9.94 4.74
N LEU A 190 1.56 10.12 4.04
CA LEU A 190 2.93 9.86 4.46
C LEU A 190 3.56 11.20 4.82
N LYS A 191 3.98 11.36 6.07
CA LYS A 191 4.60 12.57 6.58
C LYS A 191 5.72 12.22 7.55
N LEU A 192 6.69 13.13 7.70
CA LEU A 192 7.67 12.99 8.76
C LEU A 192 7.04 13.38 10.11
N LYS A 193 7.48 12.71 11.16
CA LYS A 193 6.95 12.92 12.52
C LYS A 193 7.28 14.31 13.03
N ASP A 194 8.53 14.71 12.90
CA ASP A 194 8.98 16.04 13.29
C ASP A 194 8.84 16.98 12.09
N GLU A 195 7.95 17.97 12.21
CA GLU A 195 7.74 18.97 11.16
C GLU A 195 8.72 20.16 11.26
N PHE A 196 9.63 20.15 12.25
CA PHE A 196 10.55 21.26 12.53
C PHE A 196 12.03 20.89 12.35
N GLU A 197 12.35 19.59 12.33
CA GLU A 197 13.70 19.12 12.02
C GLU A 197 13.84 18.85 10.51
N THR A 198 15.08 19.02 10.01
CA THR A 198 15.34 18.75 8.58
C THR A 198 15.42 17.26 8.36
N GLY A 199 14.55 16.75 7.52
CA GLY A 199 14.47 15.35 7.19
C GLY A 199 13.99 15.05 5.79
N PHE A 200 14.35 13.90 5.26
CA PHE A 200 13.98 13.45 3.93
C PHE A 200 13.75 11.94 3.91
N LEU A 201 12.68 11.53 3.25
CA LEU A 201 12.40 10.14 2.95
C LEU A 201 11.74 10.04 1.59
N GLY A 202 12.34 9.28 0.69
CA GLY A 202 11.87 9.10 -0.66
C GLY A 202 11.62 7.64 -1.01
N PHE A 203 10.52 7.37 -1.71
CA PHE A 203 10.16 6.07 -2.22
C PHE A 203 9.97 6.13 -3.73
N TRP A 204 10.26 5.01 -4.40
CA TRP A 204 9.88 4.84 -5.79
C TRP A 204 8.35 4.74 -5.90
N GLY A 205 7.77 5.51 -6.79
CA GLY A 205 6.35 5.44 -7.12
C GLY A 205 6.05 4.36 -8.16
N GLU A 206 4.83 4.36 -8.69
CA GLU A 206 4.33 3.35 -9.63
C GLU A 206 5.13 3.16 -10.94
N TYR A 207 6.03 4.08 -11.26
CA TYR A 207 6.79 4.08 -12.50
C TYR A 207 8.28 3.95 -12.22
N THR A 208 8.70 2.77 -11.83
CA THR A 208 10.10 2.38 -12.03
C THR A 208 10.21 1.82 -13.46
N PRO A 209 11.00 2.44 -14.36
CA PRO A 209 11.37 1.76 -15.58
C PRO A 209 12.07 0.45 -15.17
N ALA A 210 11.56 -0.67 -15.68
CA ALA A 210 12.10 -2.00 -15.39
C ALA A 210 13.47 -2.20 -16.02
N ASN A 211 14.39 -1.26 -15.91
CA ASN A 211 15.81 -1.39 -16.33
C ASN A 211 16.52 -0.04 -16.07
N GLN A 212 17.02 0.15 -14.90
CA GLN A 212 18.26 0.92 -14.69
C GLN A 212 19.16 0.16 -13.75
#